data_ca1296ff1f8a29fd9b24af1094358cf0
#
_entry.id   ca1296ff1f8a29fd9b24af1094358cf0
#
_cell.length_a   1.000
_cell.length_b   1.000
_cell.length_c   1.000
_cell.angle_alpha   90.00
_cell.angle_beta   90.00
_cell.angle_gamma   90.00
#
_symmetry.space_group_name_H-M   'P 1'
#
loop_
_entity.id
_entity.type
_entity.pdbx_description
1 polymer ?
#
loop_
_entity_poly.entity_id
_entity_poly.type
_entity_poly.pdbx_seq_one_letter_code
_entity_poly.pdbx_strand_id
1 'polypeptide(L)'
;EDVALDCGAPATAPSSSLYQHEDAALKAGMGFFVEELLPYLGIEGKVIGFAPTELVHLEMKKFLQDFNLVMEDGSWKHFEFQSVNEGAKGLRRFHAYEALAEYQYNVPVTTYVLFSGTIRHPMTELAQGEYTYRIVPIIMKNKNADKVIGELQEKLAQGECLTRKDLVPLTLCLLMDGTMPLKERVKETFEITKKATGISTENISKIEAVVYVMADKFLDQVDMDEIKEGISMTRLGQMLVEMGRSEGRDEIN
;
A
#
# COMPACT_ATOMS: atom_id res chain seq x y z
N GLU A 1 3.88 -51.35 -20.20
CA GLU A 1 4.09 -50.01 -20.86
C GLU A 1 3.57 -48.94 -19.92
N ASP A 2 4.46 -48.48 -19.05
CA ASP A 2 4.21 -47.39 -18.10
C ASP A 2 4.37 -46.05 -18.80
N VAL A 3 3.27 -45.31 -18.95
CA VAL A 3 3.30 -43.92 -19.42
C VAL A 3 3.59 -43.02 -18.21
N ALA A 4 4.81 -42.56 -18.10
CA ALA A 4 5.19 -41.56 -17.13
C ALA A 4 4.48 -40.23 -17.46
N LEU A 5 3.60 -39.78 -16.58
CA LEU A 5 3.04 -38.44 -16.59
C LEU A 5 4.13 -37.45 -16.15
N ASP A 6 4.56 -36.63 -17.10
CA ASP A 6 5.45 -35.50 -16.89
C ASP A 6 4.72 -34.44 -16.02
N CYS A 7 5.05 -34.42 -14.73
CA CYS A 7 4.61 -33.36 -13.82
C CYS A 7 5.42 -32.11 -14.10
N GLY A 8 4.90 -31.23 -14.95
CA GLY A 8 5.47 -29.91 -15.16
C GLY A 8 5.78 -29.21 -13.83
N ALA A 9 7.01 -28.70 -13.71
CA ALA A 9 7.46 -27.96 -12.54
C ALA A 9 6.50 -26.81 -12.21
N PRO A 10 6.16 -26.59 -10.94
CA PRO A 10 5.33 -25.47 -10.55
C PRO A 10 6.06 -24.17 -10.89
N ALA A 11 5.34 -23.23 -11.52
CA ALA A 11 5.84 -21.89 -11.77
C ALA A 11 6.40 -21.32 -10.46
N THR A 12 7.64 -20.86 -10.48
CA THR A 12 8.31 -20.26 -9.32
C THR A 12 7.48 -19.08 -8.84
N ALA A 13 6.95 -19.17 -7.63
CA ALA A 13 6.30 -18.06 -6.97
C ALA A 13 7.29 -16.88 -6.90
N PRO A 14 6.85 -15.63 -7.17
CA PRO A 14 7.72 -14.46 -7.06
C PRO A 14 8.32 -14.41 -5.65
N SER A 15 9.59 -13.99 -5.58
CA SER A 15 10.38 -14.03 -4.35
C SER A 15 9.68 -13.30 -3.20
N SER A 16 9.74 -13.86 -1.99
CA SER A 16 9.11 -13.30 -0.78
C SER A 16 9.52 -11.85 -0.48
N SER A 17 10.69 -11.41 -0.95
CA SER A 17 11.20 -10.05 -0.79
C SER A 17 10.37 -8.98 -1.53
N LEU A 18 9.85 -9.27 -2.72
CA LEU A 18 9.04 -8.31 -3.50
C LEU A 18 7.71 -7.97 -2.82
N TYR A 19 7.06 -8.97 -2.20
CA TYR A 19 5.83 -8.73 -1.44
C TYR A 19 6.07 -7.90 -0.18
N GLN A 20 7.23 -8.07 0.46
CA GLN A 20 7.60 -7.29 1.64
C GLN A 20 7.81 -5.80 1.34
N HIS A 21 8.29 -5.45 0.15
CA HIS A 21 8.53 -4.05 -0.23
C HIS A 21 7.22 -3.29 -0.50
N GLU A 22 6.24 -3.87 -1.21
CA GLU A 22 4.93 -3.24 -1.40
C GLU A 22 4.23 -3.00 -0.07
N ASP A 23 4.22 -4.02 0.78
CA ASP A 23 3.63 -3.96 2.09
C ASP A 23 4.29 -2.87 2.95
N ALA A 24 5.62 -2.80 2.94
CA ALA A 24 6.35 -1.74 3.64
C ALA A 24 6.03 -0.34 3.12
N ALA A 25 5.92 -0.18 1.79
CA ALA A 25 5.57 1.10 1.18
C ALA A 25 4.14 1.54 1.52
N LEU A 26 3.18 0.60 1.47
CA LEU A 26 1.80 0.87 1.85
C LEU A 26 1.68 1.24 3.33
N LYS A 27 2.38 0.53 4.21
CA LYS A 27 2.45 0.84 5.64
C LYS A 27 3.05 2.23 5.89
N ALA A 28 4.14 2.57 5.19
CA ALA A 28 4.73 3.90 5.28
C ALA A 28 3.76 5.00 4.80
N GLY A 29 3.09 4.79 3.67
CA GLY A 29 2.08 5.70 3.14
C GLY A 29 0.93 5.92 4.12
N MET A 30 0.38 4.86 4.70
CA MET A 30 -0.64 4.95 5.74
C MET A 30 -0.12 5.70 6.97
N GLY A 31 1.10 5.41 7.43
CA GLY A 31 1.68 6.08 8.60
C GLY A 31 1.89 7.57 8.40
N PHE A 32 2.16 8.03 7.17
CA PHE A 32 2.41 9.45 6.88
C PHE A 32 1.15 10.25 6.57
N PHE A 33 0.13 9.61 5.96
CA PHE A 33 -1.00 10.30 5.34
C PHE A 33 -2.35 9.75 5.78
N VAL A 34 -2.43 9.15 6.96
CA VAL A 34 -3.63 8.44 7.43
C VAL A 34 -4.87 9.33 7.43
N GLU A 35 -4.76 10.59 7.85
CA GLU A 35 -5.91 11.51 7.94
C GLU A 35 -6.48 11.88 6.57
N GLU A 36 -5.64 11.97 5.54
CA GLU A 36 -6.06 12.27 4.17
C GLU A 36 -6.42 11.00 3.39
N LEU A 37 -5.74 9.89 3.70
CA LEU A 37 -5.93 8.63 2.99
C LEU A 37 -7.27 7.98 3.35
N LEU A 38 -7.70 8.02 4.61
CA LEU A 38 -8.96 7.43 5.04
C LEU A 38 -10.17 7.99 4.29
N PRO A 39 -10.39 9.32 4.21
CA PRO A 39 -11.48 9.87 3.42
C PRO A 39 -11.40 9.55 1.93
N TYR A 40 -10.18 9.51 1.36
CA TYR A 40 -9.97 9.11 -0.03
C TYR A 40 -10.39 7.65 -0.29
N LEU A 41 -10.15 6.78 0.68
CA LEU A 41 -10.56 5.38 0.64
C LEU A 41 -12.03 5.16 1.03
N GLY A 42 -12.78 6.22 1.33
CA GLY A 42 -14.18 6.15 1.73
C GLY A 42 -14.38 5.70 3.18
N ILE A 43 -13.39 5.94 4.05
CA ILE A 43 -13.44 5.57 5.46
C ILE A 43 -13.71 6.83 6.27
N GLU A 44 -14.84 6.84 6.99
CA GLU A 44 -15.26 7.95 7.83
C GLU A 44 -14.73 7.81 9.26
N GLY A 45 -14.55 8.91 9.95
CA GLY A 45 -14.13 9.00 11.34
C GLY A 45 -12.78 9.68 11.51
N LYS A 46 -12.46 10.02 12.76
CA LYS A 46 -11.20 10.67 13.12
C LYS A 46 -10.27 9.68 13.80
N VAL A 47 -9.07 9.56 13.26
CA VAL A 47 -7.99 8.76 13.86
C VAL A 47 -7.37 9.52 15.02
N ILE A 48 -7.23 8.89 16.18
CA ILE A 48 -6.58 9.46 17.36
C ILE A 48 -5.26 8.77 17.70
N GLY A 49 -4.93 7.67 17.01
CA GLY A 49 -3.68 6.94 17.22
C GLY A 49 -3.62 5.61 16.47
N PHE A 50 -2.52 4.91 16.69
CA PHE A 50 -2.29 3.55 16.18
C PHE A 50 -2.38 2.56 17.33
N ALA A 51 -2.99 1.40 17.09
CA ALA A 51 -3.07 0.30 18.04
C ALA A 51 -1.91 -0.69 17.81
N PRO A 52 -1.59 -1.56 18.79
CA PRO A 52 -0.62 -2.63 18.62
C PRO A 52 -0.97 -3.55 17.44
N THR A 53 0.02 -3.91 16.64
CA THR A 53 -0.11 -4.80 15.49
C THR A 53 0.33 -6.24 15.81
N GLU A 54 1.01 -6.44 16.92
CA GLU A 54 1.41 -7.75 17.40
C GLU A 54 0.45 -8.25 18.50
N LEU A 55 -0.17 -9.39 18.25
CA LEU A 55 -1.02 -10.08 19.20
C LEU A 55 -0.38 -11.42 19.56
N VAL A 56 -0.28 -11.71 20.87
CA VAL A 56 0.27 -12.97 21.40
C VAL A 56 -0.88 -13.87 21.79
N HIS A 57 -1.00 -15.01 21.11
CA HIS A 57 -1.94 -16.07 21.49
C HIS A 57 -1.31 -17.02 22.52
N LEU A 58 -2.14 -17.71 23.32
CA LEU A 58 -1.71 -18.67 24.34
C LEU A 58 -0.82 -19.82 23.83
N GLU A 59 -0.83 -20.09 22.52
CA GLU A 59 0.04 -21.09 21.86
C GLU A 59 1.41 -20.51 21.41
N MET A 60 1.81 -19.34 21.89
CA MET A 60 3.06 -18.65 21.52
C MET A 60 3.19 -18.34 20.00
N LYS A 61 2.08 -18.30 19.28
CA LYS A 61 2.07 -17.81 17.90
C LYS A 61 1.88 -16.30 17.90
N LYS A 62 2.78 -15.59 17.21
CA LYS A 62 2.59 -14.17 16.91
C LYS A 62 1.70 -14.04 15.67
N PHE A 63 0.60 -13.31 15.81
CA PHE A 63 -0.18 -12.85 14.67
C PHE A 63 0.27 -11.41 14.39
N LEU A 64 0.86 -11.20 13.22
CA LEU A 64 1.26 -9.87 12.76
C LEU A 64 0.13 -9.32 11.88
N GLN A 65 -0.39 -8.19 12.27
CA GLN A 65 -1.38 -7.41 11.53
C GLN A 65 -0.67 -6.23 10.86
N ASP A 66 -1.18 -5.78 9.70
CA ASP A 66 -0.53 -4.68 9.00
C ASP A 66 -0.72 -3.36 9.72
N PHE A 67 -1.97 -2.98 10.01
CA PHE A 67 -2.29 -1.79 10.79
C PHE A 67 -3.54 -1.96 11.62
N ASN A 68 -3.52 -1.38 12.83
CA ASN A 68 -4.71 -1.15 13.65
C ASN A 68 -4.80 0.33 13.97
N LEU A 69 -5.84 0.99 13.49
CA LEU A 69 -6.11 2.40 13.74
C LEU A 69 -7.17 2.52 14.83
N VAL A 70 -6.89 3.33 15.84
CA VAL A 70 -7.84 3.65 16.91
C VAL A 70 -8.64 4.87 16.47
N MET A 71 -9.96 4.72 16.40
CA MET A 71 -10.86 5.78 16.01
C MET A 71 -11.30 6.62 17.21
N GLU A 72 -11.84 7.82 16.97
CA GLU A 72 -12.31 8.73 18.02
C GLU A 72 -13.47 8.14 18.84
N ASP A 73 -14.29 7.26 18.24
CA ASP A 73 -15.38 6.54 18.93
C ASP A 73 -14.92 5.32 19.72
N GLY A 74 -13.62 5.07 19.80
CA GLY A 74 -13.01 3.94 20.50
C GLY A 74 -12.98 2.65 19.69
N SER A 75 -13.58 2.60 18.49
CA SER A 75 -13.49 1.44 17.61
C SER A 75 -12.12 1.33 16.96
N TRP A 76 -11.77 0.12 16.50
CA TRP A 76 -10.55 -0.09 15.73
C TRP A 76 -10.87 -0.38 14.26
N LYS A 77 -10.03 0.16 13.37
CA LYS A 77 -10.00 -0.21 11.95
C LYS A 77 -8.73 -1.02 11.70
N HIS A 78 -8.92 -2.32 11.52
CA HIS A 78 -7.86 -3.24 11.16
C HIS A 78 -7.67 -3.18 9.65
N PHE A 79 -6.45 -2.90 9.19
CA PHE A 79 -6.08 -2.87 7.77
C PHE A 79 -5.20 -4.05 7.42
N GLU A 80 -5.48 -4.67 6.27
CA GLU A 80 -4.67 -5.70 5.64
C GLU A 80 -4.41 -5.35 4.16
N PHE A 81 -3.22 -5.64 3.68
CA PHE A 81 -2.82 -5.41 2.29
C PHE A 81 -2.67 -6.75 1.57
N GLN A 82 -3.44 -6.97 0.50
CA GLN A 82 -3.47 -8.22 -0.24
C GLN A 82 -3.13 -8.01 -1.71
N SER A 83 -1.97 -8.51 -2.14
CA SER A 83 -1.58 -8.57 -3.56
C SER A 83 -1.98 -9.90 -4.24
N VAL A 84 -2.36 -10.90 -3.44
CA VAL A 84 -2.83 -12.21 -3.89
C VAL A 84 -4.20 -12.50 -3.29
N ASN A 85 -5.12 -13.05 -4.09
CA ASN A 85 -6.44 -13.45 -3.61
C ASN A 85 -6.37 -14.79 -2.87
N GLU A 86 -6.31 -14.75 -1.56
CA GLU A 86 -6.28 -15.94 -0.70
C GLU A 86 -7.68 -16.53 -0.43
N GLY A 87 -8.74 -15.88 -0.86
CA GLY A 87 -10.12 -16.35 -0.71
C GLY A 87 -10.48 -16.66 0.75
N ALA A 88 -11.13 -17.82 0.99
CA ALA A 88 -11.56 -18.24 2.32
C ALA A 88 -10.41 -18.34 3.36
N LYS A 89 -9.18 -18.66 2.92
CA LYS A 89 -8.03 -18.74 3.82
C LYS A 89 -7.68 -17.37 4.39
N GLY A 90 -7.64 -16.33 3.55
CA GLY A 90 -7.43 -14.96 3.98
C GLY A 90 -8.51 -14.49 4.95
N LEU A 91 -9.79 -14.71 4.61
CA LEU A 91 -10.91 -14.34 5.47
C LEU A 91 -10.86 -15.03 6.86
N ARG A 92 -10.44 -16.30 6.94
CA ARG A 92 -10.25 -16.96 8.24
C ARG A 92 -9.14 -16.31 9.05
N ARG A 93 -8.05 -15.91 8.39
CA ARG A 93 -6.93 -15.22 9.05
C ARG A 93 -7.38 -13.86 9.60
N PHE A 94 -8.05 -13.05 8.78
CA PHE A 94 -8.54 -11.74 9.19
C PHE A 94 -9.56 -11.84 10.32
N HIS A 95 -10.47 -12.82 10.26
CA HIS A 95 -11.42 -13.08 11.34
C HIS A 95 -10.71 -13.46 12.65
N ALA A 96 -9.66 -14.28 12.57
CA ALA A 96 -8.88 -14.63 13.76
C ALA A 96 -8.20 -13.39 14.37
N TYR A 97 -7.66 -12.48 13.54
CA TYR A 97 -7.05 -11.23 13.99
C TYR A 97 -8.07 -10.32 14.68
N GLU A 98 -9.23 -10.13 14.02
CA GLU A 98 -10.32 -9.31 14.54
C GLU A 98 -10.84 -9.87 15.88
N ALA A 99 -11.15 -11.16 15.93
CA ALA A 99 -11.65 -11.81 17.15
C ALA A 99 -10.64 -11.77 18.31
N LEU A 100 -9.34 -11.91 18.04
CA LEU A 100 -8.30 -11.80 19.06
C LEU A 100 -8.16 -10.37 19.57
N ALA A 101 -8.21 -9.37 18.68
CA ALA A 101 -8.16 -7.97 19.09
C ALA A 101 -9.38 -7.60 19.94
N GLU A 102 -10.58 -7.99 19.51
CA GLU A 102 -11.82 -7.79 20.28
C GLU A 102 -11.74 -8.44 21.65
N TYR A 103 -11.30 -9.70 21.73
CA TYR A 103 -11.16 -10.42 22.97
C TYR A 103 -10.12 -9.78 23.91
N GLN A 104 -8.97 -9.39 23.38
CA GLN A 104 -7.84 -8.89 24.18
C GLN A 104 -8.07 -7.46 24.67
N TYR A 105 -8.67 -6.62 23.85
CA TYR A 105 -8.80 -5.17 24.12
C TYR A 105 -10.23 -4.73 24.39
N ASN A 106 -11.22 -5.61 24.26
CA ASN A 106 -12.64 -5.33 24.43
C ASN A 106 -13.12 -4.12 23.61
N VAL A 107 -12.73 -4.08 22.33
CA VAL A 107 -13.03 -2.98 21.41
C VAL A 107 -13.69 -3.53 20.14
N PRO A 108 -14.66 -2.81 19.53
CA PRO A 108 -15.21 -3.21 18.23
C PRO A 108 -14.15 -3.04 17.15
N VAL A 109 -13.95 -4.08 16.35
CA VAL A 109 -12.99 -4.07 15.24
C VAL A 109 -13.71 -4.22 13.90
N THR A 110 -13.26 -3.51 12.90
CA THR A 110 -13.72 -3.68 11.50
C THR A 110 -12.51 -3.86 10.61
N THR A 111 -12.45 -4.97 9.86
CA THR A 111 -11.35 -5.27 8.97
C THR A 111 -11.57 -4.66 7.58
N TYR A 112 -10.65 -3.82 7.15
CA TYR A 112 -10.53 -3.26 5.81
C TYR A 112 -9.41 -3.98 5.07
N VAL A 113 -9.68 -4.49 3.88
CA VAL A 113 -8.67 -5.18 3.07
C VAL A 113 -8.46 -4.43 1.76
N LEU A 114 -7.26 -3.88 1.59
CA LEU A 114 -6.85 -3.25 0.35
C LEU A 114 -6.31 -4.31 -0.60
N PHE A 115 -7.04 -4.55 -1.67
CA PHE A 115 -6.68 -5.48 -2.73
C PHE A 115 -5.95 -4.77 -3.85
N SER A 116 -4.70 -5.16 -4.07
CA SER A 116 -3.84 -4.66 -5.17
C SER A 116 -3.69 -5.70 -6.30
N GLY A 117 -2.71 -5.50 -7.16
CA GLY A 117 -2.43 -6.43 -8.27
C GLY A 117 -3.58 -6.51 -9.28
N THR A 118 -3.93 -7.70 -9.71
CA THR A 118 -5.00 -7.96 -10.69
C THR A 118 -6.36 -8.29 -10.05
N ILE A 119 -6.47 -8.16 -8.72
CA ILE A 119 -7.65 -8.58 -7.97
C ILE A 119 -8.81 -7.61 -8.23
N ARG A 120 -9.90 -8.11 -8.81
CA ARG A 120 -11.12 -7.35 -9.11
C ARG A 120 -12.35 -7.85 -8.34
N HIS A 121 -12.40 -9.13 -8.04
CA HIS A 121 -13.56 -9.80 -7.42
C HIS A 121 -13.08 -10.71 -6.28
N PRO A 122 -12.58 -10.16 -5.17
CA PRO A 122 -12.18 -10.96 -4.03
C PRO A 122 -13.40 -11.54 -3.32
N MET A 123 -13.20 -12.62 -2.58
CA MET A 123 -14.17 -13.07 -1.60
C MET A 123 -14.18 -12.09 -0.44
N THR A 124 -15.36 -11.57 -0.08
CA THR A 124 -15.52 -10.52 0.96
C THR A 124 -16.30 -11.00 2.17
N GLU A 125 -16.91 -12.17 2.09
CA GLU A 125 -17.64 -12.79 3.18
C GLU A 125 -17.39 -14.30 3.26
N LEU A 126 -17.50 -14.82 4.47
CA LEU A 126 -17.31 -16.22 4.80
C LEU A 126 -18.41 -16.67 5.76
N ALA A 127 -19.36 -17.45 5.27
CA ALA A 127 -20.36 -18.09 6.10
C ALA A 127 -19.76 -19.30 6.83
N GLN A 128 -19.91 -19.37 8.14
CA GLN A 128 -19.45 -20.47 8.99
C GLN A 128 -20.46 -20.75 10.10
N GLY A 129 -21.16 -21.88 10.00
CA GLY A 129 -22.19 -22.25 10.97
C GLY A 129 -23.26 -21.17 11.07
N GLU A 130 -23.44 -20.64 12.27
CA GLU A 130 -24.49 -19.65 12.59
C GLU A 130 -24.12 -18.20 12.28
N TYR A 131 -22.86 -17.92 11.86
CA TYR A 131 -22.43 -16.56 11.59
C TYR A 131 -21.79 -16.38 10.21
N THR A 132 -21.79 -15.13 9.75
CA THR A 132 -21.09 -14.74 8.53
C THR A 132 -20.09 -13.64 8.84
N TYR A 133 -18.80 -13.95 8.65
CA TYR A 133 -17.74 -12.95 8.74
C TYR A 133 -17.69 -12.12 7.47
N ARG A 134 -17.50 -10.81 7.60
CA ARG A 134 -17.39 -9.87 6.48
C ARG A 134 -16.26 -8.91 6.68
N ILE A 135 -15.59 -8.59 5.57
CA ILE A 135 -14.59 -7.53 5.49
C ILE A 135 -15.13 -6.35 4.68
N VAL A 136 -14.51 -5.18 4.82
CA VAL A 136 -14.74 -4.03 3.94
C VAL A 136 -13.65 -4.04 2.85
N PRO A 137 -13.97 -4.40 1.59
CA PRO A 137 -12.98 -4.48 0.54
C PRO A 137 -12.67 -3.10 -0.05
N ILE A 138 -11.38 -2.80 -0.24
CA ILE A 138 -10.90 -1.65 -1.00
C ILE A 138 -10.19 -2.21 -2.24
N ILE A 139 -10.89 -2.19 -3.37
CA ILE A 139 -10.37 -2.77 -4.62
C ILE A 139 -9.69 -1.68 -5.43
N MET A 140 -8.36 -1.68 -5.47
CA MET A 140 -7.59 -0.65 -6.15
C MET A 140 -7.87 -0.57 -7.66
N LYS A 141 -8.21 -1.69 -8.29
CA LYS A 141 -8.61 -1.73 -9.71
C LYS A 141 -9.96 -1.07 -10.02
N ASN A 142 -10.72 -0.67 -9.01
CA ASN A 142 -11.92 0.16 -9.18
C ASN A 142 -11.60 1.67 -9.15
N LYS A 143 -10.37 2.05 -8.84
CA LYS A 143 -9.87 3.43 -8.92
C LYS A 143 -9.08 3.61 -10.22
N ASN A 144 -9.06 4.83 -10.77
CA ASN A 144 -8.42 5.12 -12.07
C ASN A 144 -7.30 6.15 -11.88
N ALA A 145 -6.05 5.73 -12.16
CA ALA A 145 -4.87 6.56 -12.03
C ALA A 145 -4.84 7.71 -13.05
N ASP A 146 -5.29 7.45 -14.29
CA ASP A 146 -5.28 8.46 -15.34
C ASP A 146 -6.19 9.64 -14.95
N LYS A 147 -7.32 9.33 -14.29
CA LYS A 147 -8.24 10.36 -13.77
C LYS A 147 -7.59 11.17 -12.65
N VAL A 148 -6.97 10.49 -11.68
CA VAL A 148 -6.28 11.17 -10.56
C VAL A 148 -5.18 12.10 -11.07
N ILE A 149 -4.34 11.62 -11.96
CA ILE A 149 -3.23 12.39 -12.55
C ILE A 149 -3.78 13.57 -13.37
N GLY A 150 -4.78 13.31 -14.23
CA GLY A 150 -5.39 14.35 -15.08
C GLY A 150 -6.03 15.48 -14.29
N GLU A 151 -6.79 15.18 -13.22
CA GLU A 151 -7.39 16.18 -12.35
C GLU A 151 -6.34 17.08 -11.68
N LEU A 152 -5.21 16.52 -11.27
CA LEU A 152 -4.13 17.31 -10.67
C LEU A 152 -3.38 18.16 -11.70
N GLN A 153 -3.19 17.65 -12.91
CA GLN A 153 -2.62 18.42 -14.01
C GLN A 153 -3.52 19.60 -14.41
N GLU A 154 -4.84 19.39 -14.45
CA GLU A 154 -5.79 20.45 -14.72
C GLU A 154 -5.75 21.55 -13.66
N LYS A 155 -5.72 21.21 -12.37
CA LYS A 155 -5.57 22.16 -11.27
C LYS A 155 -4.30 23.00 -11.43
N LEU A 156 -3.17 22.35 -11.71
CA LEU A 156 -1.90 23.05 -11.95
C LEU A 156 -1.96 23.96 -13.18
N ALA A 157 -2.60 23.53 -14.26
CA ALA A 157 -2.77 24.35 -15.47
C ALA A 157 -3.65 25.60 -15.22
N GLN A 158 -4.59 25.50 -14.29
CA GLN A 158 -5.45 26.63 -13.86
C GLN A 158 -4.74 27.53 -12.84
N GLY A 159 -3.51 27.21 -12.45
CA GLY A 159 -2.75 27.96 -11.46
C GLY A 159 -3.21 27.73 -10.01
N GLU A 160 -3.94 26.65 -9.75
CA GLU A 160 -4.38 26.30 -8.40
C GLU A 160 -3.22 25.72 -7.59
N CYS A 161 -3.19 26.06 -6.30
CA CYS A 161 -2.26 25.43 -5.35
C CYS A 161 -2.78 24.05 -4.97
N LEU A 162 -1.95 23.02 -5.11
CA LEU A 162 -2.29 21.68 -4.63
C LEU A 162 -2.14 21.62 -3.11
N THR A 163 -3.02 20.88 -2.47
CA THR A 163 -2.96 20.57 -1.05
C THR A 163 -2.34 19.20 -0.82
N ARG A 164 -1.93 18.89 0.42
CA ARG A 164 -1.49 17.56 0.80
C ARG A 164 -2.54 16.50 0.45
N LYS A 165 -3.82 16.79 0.69
CA LYS A 165 -4.95 15.90 0.38
C LYS A 165 -5.06 15.59 -1.12
N ASP A 166 -4.71 16.53 -1.98
CA ASP A 166 -4.69 16.31 -3.43
C ASP A 166 -3.58 15.33 -3.84
N LEU A 167 -2.41 15.39 -3.18
CA LEU A 167 -1.26 14.55 -3.56
C LEU A 167 -1.29 13.14 -2.99
N VAL A 168 -1.98 12.90 -1.87
CA VAL A 168 -2.02 11.56 -1.23
C VAL A 168 -2.45 10.44 -2.19
N PRO A 169 -3.46 10.61 -3.08
CA PRO A 169 -3.83 9.57 -4.04
C PRO A 169 -2.71 9.12 -4.96
N LEU A 170 -1.71 9.97 -5.21
CA LEU A 170 -0.55 9.59 -6.03
C LEU A 170 0.26 8.45 -5.41
N THR A 171 0.29 8.33 -4.09
CA THR A 171 0.96 7.23 -3.39
C THR A 171 0.40 5.84 -3.74
N LEU A 172 -0.83 5.80 -4.24
CA LEU A 172 -1.54 4.57 -4.61
C LEU A 172 -1.76 4.42 -6.12
N CYS A 173 -1.34 5.39 -6.95
CA CYS A 173 -1.63 5.41 -8.38
C CYS A 173 -1.09 4.19 -9.14
N LEU A 174 0.00 3.57 -8.67
CA LEU A 174 0.57 2.36 -9.27
C LEU A 174 -0.31 1.12 -9.06
N LEU A 175 -1.15 1.10 -8.03
CA LEU A 175 -2.07 0.01 -7.72
C LEU A 175 -3.41 0.13 -8.46
N MET A 176 -3.74 1.34 -8.95
CA MET A 176 -5.00 1.64 -9.61
C MET A 176 -5.08 1.04 -11.01
N ASP A 177 -6.27 1.02 -11.59
CA ASP A 177 -6.49 0.78 -13.01
C ASP A 177 -6.12 2.04 -13.84
N GLY A 178 -6.10 1.91 -15.16
CA GLY A 178 -5.84 3.00 -16.09
C GLY A 178 -5.11 2.52 -17.34
N THR A 179 -5.03 3.40 -18.34
CA THR A 179 -4.38 3.13 -19.63
C THR A 179 -2.93 3.63 -19.67
N MET A 180 -2.58 4.61 -18.83
CA MET A 180 -1.23 5.14 -18.72
C MET A 180 -0.27 4.06 -18.21
N PRO A 181 0.87 3.81 -18.89
CA PRO A 181 1.89 2.87 -18.44
C PRO A 181 2.40 3.21 -17.02
N LEU A 182 2.77 2.20 -16.24
CA LEU A 182 3.22 2.40 -14.86
C LEU A 182 4.41 3.36 -14.76
N LYS A 183 5.38 3.24 -15.64
CA LYS A 183 6.53 4.16 -15.74
C LYS A 183 6.10 5.61 -15.93
N GLU A 184 5.14 5.85 -16.81
CA GLU A 184 4.62 7.21 -17.04
C GLU A 184 3.86 7.73 -15.82
N ARG A 185 3.11 6.88 -15.10
CA ARG A 185 2.46 7.29 -13.84
C ARG A 185 3.47 7.76 -12.79
N VAL A 186 4.62 7.09 -12.70
CA VAL A 186 5.71 7.50 -11.80
C VAL A 186 6.27 8.84 -12.23
N LYS A 187 6.60 9.01 -13.52
CA LYS A 187 7.13 10.28 -14.06
C LYS A 187 6.15 11.43 -13.84
N GLU A 188 4.88 11.24 -14.16
CA GLU A 188 3.84 12.25 -13.95
C GLU A 188 3.66 12.61 -12.47
N THR A 189 3.76 11.64 -11.58
CA THR A 189 3.73 11.90 -10.14
C THR A 189 4.87 12.83 -9.73
N PHE A 190 6.09 12.58 -10.17
CA PHE A 190 7.23 13.46 -9.86
C PHE A 190 7.11 14.84 -10.51
N GLU A 191 6.55 14.93 -11.72
CA GLU A 191 6.31 16.23 -12.36
C GLU A 191 5.23 17.04 -11.64
N ILE A 192 4.18 16.39 -11.11
CA ILE A 192 3.14 17.04 -10.31
C ILE A 192 3.73 17.52 -8.98
N THR A 193 4.50 16.68 -8.29
CA THR A 193 5.11 17.04 -6.99
C THR A 193 6.11 18.19 -7.11
N LYS A 194 6.90 18.25 -8.17
CA LYS A 194 7.79 19.39 -8.48
C LYS A 194 7.06 20.71 -8.64
N LYS A 195 5.85 20.70 -9.20
CA LYS A 195 5.03 21.90 -9.44
C LYS A 195 4.14 22.25 -8.28
N ALA A 196 4.00 21.37 -7.28
CA ALA A 196 3.16 21.60 -6.12
C ALA A 196 3.76 22.67 -5.22
N THR A 197 3.07 23.80 -5.10
CA THR A 197 3.42 24.90 -4.22
C THR A 197 2.56 24.87 -2.96
N GLY A 198 3.10 25.34 -1.83
CA GLY A 198 2.35 25.39 -0.56
C GLY A 198 2.39 24.11 0.28
N ILE A 199 3.10 23.09 -0.19
CA ILE A 199 3.33 21.84 0.55
C ILE A 199 4.78 21.76 0.99
N SER A 200 5.02 21.33 2.23
CA SER A 200 6.40 21.21 2.73
C SER A 200 7.20 20.19 1.91
N THR A 201 8.46 20.48 1.69
CA THR A 201 9.40 19.59 0.98
C THR A 201 9.46 18.21 1.63
N GLU A 202 9.29 18.14 2.96
CA GLU A 202 9.23 16.87 3.69
C GLU A 202 8.03 16.01 3.26
N ASN A 203 6.84 16.59 3.17
CA ASN A 203 5.64 15.86 2.74
C ASN A 203 5.75 15.41 1.27
N ILE A 204 6.29 16.25 0.40
CA ILE A 204 6.58 15.89 -0.99
C ILE A 204 7.54 14.70 -1.04
N SER A 205 8.66 14.76 -0.31
CA SER A 205 9.65 13.67 -0.29
C SER A 205 9.05 12.35 0.24
N LYS A 206 8.12 12.40 1.20
CA LYS A 206 7.42 11.20 1.69
C LYS A 206 6.55 10.57 0.61
N ILE A 207 5.80 11.36 -0.15
CA ILE A 207 4.97 10.90 -1.27
C ILE A 207 5.86 10.25 -2.35
N GLU A 208 6.91 10.95 -2.75
CA GLU A 208 7.86 10.48 -3.75
C GLU A 208 8.55 9.19 -3.32
N ALA A 209 8.95 9.08 -2.04
CA ALA A 209 9.57 7.87 -1.51
C ALA A 209 8.64 6.66 -1.56
N VAL A 210 7.36 6.83 -1.18
CA VAL A 210 6.37 5.74 -1.26
C VAL A 210 6.18 5.30 -2.71
N VAL A 211 6.01 6.23 -3.64
CA VAL A 211 5.84 5.93 -5.07
C VAL A 211 7.09 5.26 -5.65
N TYR A 212 8.28 5.71 -5.27
CA TYR A 212 9.54 5.12 -5.72
C TYR A 212 9.70 3.67 -5.26
N VAL A 213 9.47 3.39 -3.97
CA VAL A 213 9.54 2.01 -3.43
C VAL A 213 8.50 1.10 -4.09
N MET A 214 7.30 1.61 -4.37
CA MET A 214 6.29 0.84 -5.09
C MET A 214 6.68 0.63 -6.56
N ALA A 215 7.30 1.62 -7.20
CA ALA A 215 7.77 1.50 -8.59
C ALA A 215 8.82 0.39 -8.73
N ASP A 216 9.74 0.27 -7.78
CA ASP A 216 10.79 -0.76 -7.75
C ASP A 216 10.21 -2.20 -7.78
N LYS A 217 8.99 -2.37 -7.27
CA LYS A 217 8.28 -3.66 -7.35
C LYS A 217 7.71 -3.98 -8.73
N PHE A 218 7.28 -2.97 -9.47
CA PHE A 218 6.47 -3.15 -10.69
C PHE A 218 7.22 -2.87 -11.98
N LEU A 219 8.36 -2.17 -11.91
CA LEU A 219 9.17 -1.77 -13.05
C LEU A 219 10.45 -2.60 -13.10
N ASP A 220 10.97 -2.76 -14.30
CA ASP A 220 12.27 -3.39 -14.49
C ASP A 220 13.42 -2.43 -14.16
N GLN A 221 14.65 -2.96 -14.13
CA GLN A 221 15.84 -2.19 -13.77
C GLN A 221 16.10 -1.02 -14.74
N VAL A 222 15.81 -1.20 -16.03
CA VAL A 222 16.03 -0.15 -17.03
C VAL A 222 15.10 1.03 -16.79
N ASP A 223 13.81 0.75 -16.54
CA ASP A 223 12.83 1.77 -16.21
C ASP A 223 13.14 2.46 -14.88
N MET A 224 13.62 1.71 -13.88
CA MET A 224 14.03 2.28 -12.60
C MET A 224 15.26 3.18 -12.72
N ASP A 225 16.22 2.83 -13.56
CA ASP A 225 17.42 3.67 -13.79
C ASP A 225 17.06 5.00 -14.46
N GLU A 226 16.13 5.00 -15.42
CA GLU A 226 15.62 6.25 -16.00
C GLU A 226 14.89 7.11 -14.96
N ILE A 227 14.11 6.49 -14.04
CA ILE A 227 13.44 7.22 -12.96
C ILE A 227 14.49 7.82 -12.01
N LYS A 228 15.52 7.07 -11.62
CA LYS A 228 16.62 7.55 -10.78
C LYS A 228 17.30 8.76 -11.38
N GLU A 229 17.60 8.73 -12.69
CA GLU A 229 18.18 9.88 -13.40
C GLU A 229 17.24 11.10 -13.31
N GLY A 230 15.95 10.91 -13.56
CA GLY A 230 14.95 11.98 -13.53
C GLY A 230 14.77 12.63 -12.17
N ILE A 231 14.99 11.90 -11.07
CA ILE A 231 14.86 12.41 -9.71
C ILE A 231 16.19 12.76 -9.03
N SER A 232 17.32 12.56 -9.69
CA SER A 232 18.66 12.75 -9.12
C SER A 232 18.88 14.12 -8.46
N MET A 233 18.25 15.17 -8.97
CA MET A 233 18.31 16.52 -8.44
C MET A 233 17.27 16.80 -7.35
N THR A 234 16.37 15.89 -7.05
CA THR A 234 15.39 16.02 -5.98
C THR A 234 16.01 15.65 -4.64
N ARG A 235 15.35 16.04 -3.54
CA ARG A 235 15.75 15.62 -2.20
C ARG A 235 15.72 14.10 -2.05
N LEU A 236 14.73 13.42 -2.64
CA LEU A 236 14.67 11.96 -2.65
C LEU A 236 15.88 11.37 -3.36
N GLY A 237 16.24 11.87 -4.56
CA GLY A 237 17.42 11.41 -5.28
C GLY A 237 18.70 11.56 -4.48
N GLN A 238 18.88 12.69 -3.78
CA GLN A 238 20.02 12.92 -2.90
C GLN A 238 20.07 11.91 -1.74
N MET A 239 18.93 11.65 -1.08
CA MET A 239 18.83 10.64 -0.02
C MET A 239 19.17 9.24 -0.52
N LEU A 240 18.70 8.85 -1.71
CA LEU A 240 19.02 7.54 -2.30
C LEU A 240 20.51 7.39 -2.61
N VAL A 241 21.16 8.44 -3.09
CA VAL A 241 22.62 8.47 -3.31
C VAL A 241 23.38 8.33 -1.98
N GLU A 242 22.92 9.01 -0.93
CA GLU A 242 23.54 8.92 0.40
C GLU A 242 23.39 7.51 1.01
N MET A 243 22.21 6.90 0.88
CA MET A 243 21.97 5.53 1.35
C MET A 243 22.86 4.53 0.60
N GLY A 244 22.93 4.59 -0.73
CA GLY A 244 23.80 3.71 -1.51
C GLY A 244 25.30 3.89 -1.18
N ARG A 245 25.73 5.09 -0.78
CA ARG A 245 27.09 5.33 -0.30
C ARG A 245 27.36 4.77 1.09
N SER A 246 26.34 4.72 1.98
CA SER A 246 26.47 4.15 3.31
C SER A 246 26.56 2.62 3.25
N GLU A 247 25.70 1.98 2.47
CA GLU A 247 25.73 0.53 2.26
C GLU A 247 27.04 0.05 1.63
N GLY A 248 27.53 0.76 0.63
CA GLY A 248 28.84 0.45 0.01
C GLY A 248 30.06 0.66 0.93
N ARG A 249 29.93 1.37 2.07
CA ARG A 249 30.98 1.49 3.08
C ARG A 249 30.95 0.36 4.10
N ASP A 250 29.76 -0.17 4.39
CA ASP A 250 29.57 -1.26 5.36
C ASP A 250 29.99 -2.63 4.78
N GLU A 251 29.99 -2.78 3.46
CA GLU A 251 30.49 -3.97 2.78
C GLU A 251 32.03 -4.04 2.65
N ILE A 252 32.75 -2.95 2.94
CA ILE A 252 34.23 -2.86 2.79
C ILE A 252 34.95 -2.95 4.17
N ASN A 253 34.25 -3.04 5.28
CA ASN A 253 34.78 -3.22 6.63
C ASN A 253 34.42 -4.59 7.18
#